data_0df2210c635c13b27182aa3dd1dec1e6
#
_entry.id   0df2210c635c13b27182aa3dd1dec1e6
#
_cell.length_a   1.000
_cell.length_b   1.000
_cell.length_c   1.000
_cell.angle_alpha   90.00
_cell.angle_beta   90.00
_cell.angle_gamma   90.00
#
_symmetry.space_group_name_H-M   'P 1'
#
loop_
_entity.id
_entity.type
_entity.pdbx_description
1 polymer ?
#
loop_
_entity_poly.entity_id
_entity_poly.type
_entity_poly.pdbx_seq_one_letter_code
_entity_poly.pdbx_strand_id
1 'polypeptide(L)'
;MEIKNNRLTGATFVEANAYNKTAVMKPDAIIIHYTAGASGNATVKLFAAKTSKTSAHFVVSEDGTITQMVDLNRKAYHAGTSSYNGRSSYNNFSIGIEISNPGYLQKIDGKYYTWWEVKKDKKTATPEDKVYVGKHRNAVTTMTYWYKYTDEQIKAVKELCQAICKAYDIKEILGHEEIAPGRKCDPGPAFPLDALRADIVSNTKKDLNVSELFKDAVKESASTSLTIGRVKVKLNFRQSPSSNAPLKSSPMAADTYVYIIGSDSTGEWYNILYEMTGWMDKEFVEQDNTDDNYDGELTTNSAMLYNDQKKSRRLVSDLKAGTKFNILDQQENMFRIQAVVEGWASSKYITKI
;
A
#
# COMPACT_ATOMS: atom_id res chain seq x y z
N MET A 1 0.16 11.64 -13.93
CA MET A 1 -1.27 11.51 -14.36
C MET A 1 -2.08 12.69 -13.82
N GLU A 2 -3.20 13.07 -14.46
CA GLU A 2 -4.04 14.20 -14.04
C GLU A 2 -5.53 13.85 -14.23
N ILE A 3 -6.39 14.26 -13.28
CA ILE A 3 -7.84 14.13 -13.37
C ILE A 3 -8.45 15.48 -13.78
N LYS A 4 -9.17 15.52 -14.89
CA LYS A 4 -9.96 16.67 -15.35
C LYS A 4 -11.39 16.25 -15.63
N ASN A 5 -12.36 17.04 -15.18
CA ASN A 5 -13.80 16.77 -15.39
C ASN A 5 -14.21 15.33 -15.01
N ASN A 6 -13.71 14.83 -13.86
CA ASN A 6 -13.95 13.47 -13.35
C ASN A 6 -13.37 12.34 -14.22
N ARG A 7 -12.42 12.65 -15.11
CA ARG A 7 -11.76 11.68 -15.99
C ARG A 7 -10.24 11.79 -15.93
N LEU A 8 -9.58 10.64 -16.08
CA LEU A 8 -8.14 10.55 -16.22
C LEU A 8 -7.73 11.02 -17.62
N THR A 9 -6.94 12.10 -17.68
CA THR A 9 -6.46 12.66 -18.95
C THR A 9 -5.56 11.64 -19.67
N GLY A 10 -5.85 11.40 -20.96
CA GLY A 10 -5.09 10.47 -21.78
C GLY A 10 -5.46 8.99 -21.63
N ALA A 11 -6.31 8.62 -20.68
CA ALA A 11 -6.79 7.25 -20.58
C ALA A 11 -7.93 6.99 -21.59
N THR A 12 -7.99 5.75 -22.10
CA THR A 12 -9.13 5.28 -22.86
C THR A 12 -10.37 5.24 -21.98
N PHE A 13 -11.50 5.77 -22.45
CA PHE A 13 -12.79 5.67 -21.78
C PHE A 13 -13.69 4.68 -22.50
N VAL A 14 -14.14 3.64 -21.78
CA VAL A 14 -15.13 2.66 -22.25
C VAL A 14 -16.24 2.59 -21.22
N GLU A 15 -17.41 3.11 -21.56
CA GLU A 15 -18.52 3.21 -20.60
C GLU A 15 -18.97 1.84 -20.10
N ALA A 16 -19.00 1.65 -18.77
CA ALA A 16 -19.59 0.48 -18.14
C ALA A 16 -21.13 0.51 -18.28
N ASN A 17 -21.75 -0.66 -18.40
CA ASN A 17 -23.21 -0.74 -18.50
C ASN A 17 -23.91 -0.46 -17.15
N ALA A 18 -23.39 -1.01 -16.07
CA ALA A 18 -24.02 -1.00 -14.76
C ALA A 18 -23.38 0.02 -13.81
N TYR A 19 -23.93 1.23 -13.72
CA TYR A 19 -23.58 2.23 -12.72
C TYR A 19 -24.74 3.22 -12.51
N ASN A 20 -24.71 4.03 -11.46
CA ASN A 20 -25.73 5.05 -11.26
C ASN A 20 -25.46 6.25 -12.16
N LYS A 21 -26.30 6.45 -13.18
CA LYS A 21 -26.16 7.50 -14.19
C LYS A 21 -26.67 8.87 -13.75
N THR A 22 -27.43 8.96 -12.67
CA THR A 22 -28.13 10.19 -12.25
C THR A 22 -27.57 10.83 -11.01
N ALA A 23 -27.34 10.05 -9.94
CA ALA A 23 -26.86 10.58 -8.69
C ALA A 23 -25.36 10.94 -8.77
N VAL A 24 -25.01 12.12 -8.27
CA VAL A 24 -23.62 12.57 -8.13
C VAL A 24 -23.07 12.06 -6.80
N MET A 25 -21.88 11.49 -6.85
CA MET A 25 -21.10 11.01 -5.71
C MET A 25 -19.93 11.97 -5.45
N LYS A 26 -19.58 12.18 -4.17
CA LYS A 26 -18.33 12.80 -3.78
C LYS A 26 -17.44 11.68 -3.20
N PRO A 27 -16.46 11.18 -3.95
CA PRO A 27 -15.63 10.09 -3.46
C PRO A 27 -14.65 10.58 -2.38
N ASP A 28 -14.50 9.78 -1.34
CA ASP A 28 -13.54 9.99 -0.26
C ASP A 28 -12.78 8.71 0.12
N ALA A 29 -12.96 7.63 -0.65
CA ALA A 29 -12.26 6.36 -0.51
C ALA A 29 -11.86 5.77 -1.87
N ILE A 30 -10.79 4.97 -1.89
CA ILE A 30 -10.39 4.15 -3.02
C ILE A 30 -10.41 2.68 -2.58
N ILE A 31 -10.99 1.80 -3.39
CA ILE A 31 -11.00 0.37 -3.15
C ILE A 31 -10.22 -0.34 -4.25
N ILE A 32 -9.22 -1.11 -3.83
CA ILE A 32 -8.38 -1.90 -4.72
C ILE A 32 -8.93 -3.32 -4.82
N HIS A 33 -9.06 -3.79 -6.07
CA HIS A 33 -9.56 -5.11 -6.42
C HIS A 33 -8.60 -5.85 -7.34
N TYR A 34 -8.78 -7.15 -7.45
CA TYR A 34 -8.34 -7.88 -8.63
C TYR A 34 -9.54 -8.46 -9.39
N THR A 35 -9.39 -8.59 -10.69
CA THR A 35 -10.49 -9.01 -11.58
C THR A 35 -10.89 -10.48 -11.42
N ALA A 36 -10.06 -11.32 -10.82
CA ALA A 36 -10.14 -12.80 -10.86
C ALA A 36 -10.30 -13.33 -12.30
N GLY A 37 -9.79 -12.61 -13.29
CA GLY A 37 -9.98 -12.85 -14.72
C GLY A 37 -8.65 -13.07 -15.45
N ALA A 38 -8.78 -13.44 -16.73
CA ALA A 38 -7.64 -13.80 -17.57
C ALA A 38 -6.94 -12.58 -18.20
N SER A 39 -7.61 -11.43 -18.34
CA SER A 39 -7.02 -10.21 -18.89
C SER A 39 -7.86 -8.96 -18.61
N GLY A 40 -7.20 -7.79 -18.61
CA GLY A 40 -7.87 -6.49 -18.47
C GLY A 40 -8.90 -6.24 -19.56
N ASN A 41 -8.58 -6.54 -20.82
CA ASN A 41 -9.51 -6.43 -21.94
C ASN A 41 -10.79 -7.27 -21.77
N ALA A 42 -10.67 -8.47 -21.21
CA ALA A 42 -11.84 -9.32 -20.93
C ALA A 42 -12.74 -8.67 -19.88
N THR A 43 -12.13 -8.07 -18.84
CA THR A 43 -12.87 -7.35 -17.79
C THR A 43 -13.55 -6.09 -18.33
N VAL A 44 -12.88 -5.30 -19.17
CA VAL A 44 -13.48 -4.13 -19.84
C VAL A 44 -14.70 -4.56 -20.67
N LYS A 45 -14.58 -5.61 -21.47
CA LYS A 45 -15.72 -6.16 -22.26
C LYS A 45 -16.85 -6.65 -21.35
N LEU A 46 -16.53 -7.29 -20.23
CA LEU A 46 -17.51 -7.76 -19.26
C LEU A 46 -18.31 -6.59 -18.67
N PHE A 47 -17.63 -5.54 -18.20
CA PHE A 47 -18.31 -4.38 -17.60
C PHE A 47 -19.10 -3.54 -18.60
N ALA A 48 -18.67 -3.49 -19.86
CA ALA A 48 -19.39 -2.83 -20.94
C ALA A 48 -20.60 -3.63 -21.47
N ALA A 49 -20.65 -4.95 -21.21
CA ALA A 49 -21.72 -5.80 -21.70
C ALA A 49 -23.07 -5.42 -21.10
N LYS A 50 -24.15 -5.39 -21.92
CA LYS A 50 -25.53 -5.05 -21.50
C LYS A 50 -26.06 -5.93 -20.35
N THR A 51 -25.52 -7.12 -20.19
CA THR A 51 -25.87 -8.08 -19.12
C THR A 51 -25.12 -7.86 -17.83
N SER A 52 -24.08 -7.01 -17.82
CA SER A 52 -23.30 -6.76 -16.61
C SER A 52 -24.14 -6.07 -15.53
N LYS A 53 -23.98 -6.55 -14.30
CA LYS A 53 -24.57 -5.96 -13.09
C LYS A 53 -23.50 -5.33 -12.18
N THR A 54 -22.23 -5.44 -12.57
CA THR A 54 -21.07 -4.93 -11.85
C THR A 54 -20.27 -3.97 -12.71
N SER A 55 -19.52 -3.10 -12.10
CA SER A 55 -18.63 -2.14 -12.75
C SER A 55 -17.56 -1.66 -11.77
N ALA A 56 -16.49 -1.08 -12.29
CA ALA A 56 -15.53 -0.30 -11.54
C ALA A 56 -15.23 1.01 -12.26
N HIS A 57 -14.55 1.93 -11.62
CA HIS A 57 -14.15 3.20 -12.25
C HIS A 57 -12.99 2.99 -13.19
N PHE A 58 -12.06 2.11 -12.85
CA PHE A 58 -10.89 1.79 -13.65
C PHE A 58 -10.64 0.29 -13.75
N VAL A 59 -10.07 -0.10 -14.88
CA VAL A 59 -9.44 -1.40 -15.10
C VAL A 59 -7.98 -1.14 -15.47
N VAL A 60 -7.03 -1.79 -14.76
CA VAL A 60 -5.60 -1.73 -15.03
C VAL A 60 -5.16 -3.08 -15.60
N SER A 61 -4.68 -3.08 -16.83
CA SER A 61 -4.21 -4.27 -17.55
C SER A 61 -2.82 -4.70 -17.08
N GLU A 62 -2.34 -5.86 -17.54
CA GLU A 62 -1.06 -6.45 -17.14
C GLU A 62 0.16 -5.60 -17.51
N ASP A 63 0.06 -4.82 -18.58
CA ASP A 63 1.08 -3.88 -19.07
C ASP A 63 1.00 -2.49 -18.40
N GLY A 64 0.11 -2.32 -17.40
CA GLY A 64 -0.13 -1.05 -16.74
C GLY A 64 -1.08 -0.11 -17.49
N THR A 65 -1.60 -0.49 -18.65
CA THR A 65 -2.59 0.31 -19.40
C THR A 65 -3.86 0.50 -18.56
N ILE A 66 -4.32 1.76 -18.44
CA ILE A 66 -5.50 2.12 -17.65
C ILE A 66 -6.66 2.41 -18.59
N THR A 67 -7.77 1.72 -18.38
CA THR A 67 -9.08 2.02 -19.00
C THR A 67 -10.01 2.58 -17.94
N GLN A 68 -10.55 3.78 -18.15
CA GLN A 68 -11.62 4.32 -17.30
C GLN A 68 -12.98 3.90 -17.81
N MET A 69 -13.90 3.51 -16.93
CA MET A 69 -15.19 2.96 -17.30
C MET A 69 -16.38 3.71 -16.70
N VAL A 70 -16.17 4.47 -15.62
CA VAL A 70 -17.19 5.29 -14.95
C VAL A 70 -16.56 6.62 -14.57
N ASP A 71 -17.30 7.72 -14.73
CA ASP A 71 -16.86 9.04 -14.24
C ASP A 71 -16.70 9.01 -12.71
N LEU A 72 -15.65 9.64 -12.18
CA LEU A 72 -15.29 9.52 -10.76
C LEU A 72 -16.33 10.09 -9.80
N ASN A 73 -17.18 10.96 -10.27
CA ASN A 73 -18.31 11.50 -9.51
C ASN A 73 -19.61 10.67 -9.67
N ARG A 74 -19.53 9.46 -10.19
CA ARG A 74 -20.65 8.53 -10.37
C ARG A 74 -20.41 7.26 -9.57
N LYS A 75 -21.49 6.65 -9.08
CA LYS A 75 -21.43 5.43 -8.30
C LYS A 75 -21.28 4.21 -9.20
N ALA A 76 -20.14 3.55 -9.17
CA ALA A 76 -19.92 2.21 -9.73
C ALA A 76 -20.37 1.11 -8.75
N TYR A 77 -20.53 -0.12 -9.25
CA TYR A 77 -20.99 -1.27 -8.45
C TYR A 77 -19.87 -2.31 -8.31
N HIS A 78 -18.90 -2.05 -7.42
CA HIS A 78 -17.70 -2.89 -7.21
C HIS A 78 -17.56 -3.46 -5.80
N ALA A 79 -18.07 -2.77 -4.76
CA ALA A 79 -17.83 -3.15 -3.36
C ALA A 79 -18.86 -4.16 -2.81
N GLY A 80 -20.08 -4.18 -3.39
CA GLY A 80 -21.18 -5.00 -2.86
C GLY A 80 -21.55 -4.63 -1.42
N THR A 81 -21.99 -5.61 -0.63
CA THR A 81 -22.15 -5.44 0.82
C THR A 81 -20.80 -5.25 1.45
N SER A 82 -20.59 -4.12 2.10
CA SER A 82 -19.28 -3.70 2.57
C SER A 82 -19.36 -2.82 3.80
N SER A 83 -18.42 -2.99 4.74
CA SER A 83 -18.30 -2.16 5.94
C SER A 83 -16.87 -2.14 6.46
N TYR A 84 -16.43 -0.99 6.97
CA TYR A 84 -15.12 -0.81 7.60
C TYR A 84 -15.16 0.42 8.52
N ASN A 85 -14.61 0.31 9.74
CA ASN A 85 -14.54 1.41 10.72
C ASN A 85 -15.86 2.18 10.92
N GLY A 86 -16.99 1.45 11.05
CA GLY A 86 -18.31 2.05 11.28
C GLY A 86 -18.98 2.63 10.01
N ARG A 87 -18.30 2.64 8.87
CA ARG A 87 -18.86 3.04 7.56
C ARG A 87 -19.34 1.82 6.79
N SER A 88 -20.41 1.96 6.02
CA SER A 88 -20.95 0.87 5.20
C SER A 88 -21.36 1.33 3.81
N SER A 89 -21.60 0.37 2.91
CA SER A 89 -22.06 0.66 1.52
C SER A 89 -21.04 1.48 0.71
N TYR A 90 -19.81 1.02 0.65
CA TYR A 90 -18.67 1.69 0.02
C TYR A 90 -18.89 2.12 -1.45
N ASN A 91 -19.78 1.47 -2.20
CA ASN A 91 -20.17 1.97 -3.52
C ASN A 91 -20.67 3.41 -3.53
N ASN A 92 -21.15 3.95 -2.40
CA ASN A 92 -21.75 5.29 -2.36
C ASN A 92 -20.73 6.43 -2.34
N PHE A 93 -19.48 6.14 -1.99
CA PHE A 93 -18.44 7.16 -1.78
C PHE A 93 -17.00 6.69 -2.11
N SER A 94 -16.88 5.56 -2.84
CA SER A 94 -15.53 5.06 -3.19
C SER A 94 -15.32 4.92 -4.69
N ILE A 95 -14.07 5.07 -5.10
CA ILE A 95 -13.58 4.78 -6.44
C ILE A 95 -13.01 3.36 -6.44
N GLY A 96 -13.56 2.47 -7.27
CA GLY A 96 -13.06 1.10 -7.44
C GLY A 96 -12.04 1.00 -8.56
N ILE A 97 -10.90 0.37 -8.28
CA ILE A 97 -9.83 0.07 -9.24
C ILE A 97 -9.66 -1.44 -9.33
N GLU A 98 -9.98 -2.01 -10.49
CA GLU A 98 -9.80 -3.43 -10.82
C GLU A 98 -8.47 -3.65 -11.51
N ILE A 99 -7.61 -4.48 -10.92
CA ILE A 99 -6.30 -4.82 -11.50
C ILE A 99 -6.41 -6.21 -12.12
N SER A 100 -6.03 -6.33 -13.39
CA SER A 100 -6.05 -7.61 -14.09
C SER A 100 -5.11 -8.61 -13.42
N ASN A 101 -5.68 -9.56 -12.71
CA ASN A 101 -4.92 -10.59 -11.99
C ASN A 101 -5.84 -11.79 -11.68
N PRO A 102 -5.35 -13.03 -11.84
CA PRO A 102 -6.08 -14.25 -11.48
C PRO A 102 -6.47 -14.37 -10.01
N GLY A 103 -5.72 -13.72 -9.11
CA GLY A 103 -5.87 -13.83 -7.68
C GLY A 103 -5.14 -15.06 -7.11
N TYR A 104 -5.80 -15.80 -6.21
CA TYR A 104 -5.19 -16.96 -5.59
C TYR A 104 -5.02 -18.14 -6.56
N LEU A 105 -4.02 -18.96 -6.30
CA LEU A 105 -3.66 -20.14 -7.07
C LEU A 105 -3.85 -21.42 -6.22
N GLN A 106 -4.25 -22.49 -6.85
CA GLN A 106 -4.30 -23.81 -6.24
C GLN A 106 -3.02 -24.59 -6.57
N LYS A 107 -2.37 -25.16 -5.55
CA LYS A 107 -1.24 -26.06 -5.75
C LYS A 107 -1.76 -27.50 -5.81
N ILE A 108 -1.54 -28.18 -6.93
CA ILE A 108 -1.99 -29.54 -7.18
C ILE A 108 -0.83 -30.29 -7.86
N ASP A 109 -0.41 -31.43 -7.29
CA ASP A 109 0.70 -32.27 -7.80
C ASP A 109 1.98 -31.44 -8.04
N GLY A 110 2.31 -30.52 -7.10
CA GLY A 110 3.49 -29.69 -7.17
C GLY A 110 3.40 -28.46 -8.09
N LYS A 111 2.35 -28.33 -8.91
CA LYS A 111 2.15 -27.25 -9.87
C LYS A 111 1.05 -26.27 -9.41
N TYR A 112 1.08 -25.04 -9.93
CA TYR A 112 0.16 -23.98 -9.55
C TYR A 112 -0.82 -23.69 -10.68
N TYR A 113 -2.11 -23.54 -10.34
CA TYR A 113 -3.18 -23.37 -11.31
C TYR A 113 -4.13 -22.25 -10.89
N THR A 114 -4.60 -21.49 -11.87
CA THR A 114 -5.71 -20.54 -11.68
C THR A 114 -7.02 -21.33 -11.51
N TRP A 115 -8.03 -20.66 -10.93
CA TRP A 115 -9.31 -21.30 -10.67
C TRP A 115 -10.00 -21.82 -11.96
N TRP A 116 -9.80 -21.15 -13.10
CA TRP A 116 -10.39 -21.61 -14.38
C TRP A 116 -9.62 -22.77 -15.00
N GLU A 117 -8.30 -22.85 -14.81
CA GLU A 117 -7.53 -24.02 -15.24
C GLU A 117 -7.87 -25.26 -14.43
N VAL A 118 -8.16 -25.11 -13.15
CA VAL A 118 -8.66 -26.21 -12.30
C VAL A 118 -10.01 -26.70 -12.84
N LYS A 119 -10.93 -25.79 -13.23
CA LYS A 119 -12.20 -26.15 -13.85
C LYS A 119 -12.07 -26.80 -15.24
N LYS A 120 -10.97 -26.53 -15.95
CA LYS A 120 -10.65 -27.10 -17.27
C LYS A 120 -9.70 -28.31 -17.19
N ASP A 121 -9.70 -29.03 -16.06
CA ASP A 121 -8.80 -30.15 -15.81
C ASP A 121 -7.31 -29.81 -15.88
N LYS A 122 -6.94 -28.63 -15.39
CA LYS A 122 -5.54 -28.19 -15.18
C LYS A 122 -4.69 -28.22 -16.45
N LYS A 123 -5.18 -27.68 -17.54
CA LYS A 123 -4.46 -27.72 -18.81
C LYS A 123 -3.17 -26.94 -18.86
N THR A 124 -3.12 -25.81 -18.14
CA THR A 124 -1.95 -24.91 -18.14
C THR A 124 -1.58 -24.52 -16.72
N ALA A 125 -0.39 -24.92 -16.29
CA ALA A 125 0.14 -24.50 -14.99
C ALA A 125 0.68 -23.07 -15.05
N THR A 126 0.52 -22.35 -13.95
CA THR A 126 1.16 -21.03 -13.75
C THR A 126 2.66 -21.26 -13.51
N PRO A 127 3.57 -20.57 -14.24
CA PRO A 127 5.00 -20.62 -13.98
C PRO A 127 5.36 -20.20 -12.55
N GLU A 128 6.38 -20.83 -11.97
CA GLU A 128 6.77 -20.57 -10.57
C GLU A 128 7.23 -19.13 -10.31
N ASP A 129 7.89 -18.50 -11.28
CA ASP A 129 8.30 -17.09 -11.22
C ASP A 129 7.12 -16.13 -11.14
N LYS A 130 5.93 -16.55 -11.54
CA LYS A 130 4.66 -15.79 -11.39
C LYS A 130 3.91 -16.07 -10.08
N VAL A 131 4.46 -16.91 -9.20
CA VAL A 131 3.82 -17.29 -7.93
C VAL A 131 4.39 -16.46 -6.78
N TYR A 132 3.48 -15.82 -6.04
CA TYR A 132 3.76 -15.21 -4.74
C TYR A 132 3.29 -16.16 -3.63
N VAL A 133 4.12 -16.34 -2.62
CA VAL A 133 3.79 -17.17 -1.44
C VAL A 133 3.60 -16.26 -0.24
N GLY A 134 2.40 -16.22 0.28
CA GLY A 134 2.07 -15.39 1.45
C GLY A 134 0.69 -15.68 2.00
N LYS A 135 0.52 -15.50 3.31
CA LYS A 135 -0.77 -15.66 3.97
C LYS A 135 -1.64 -14.44 3.72
N HIS A 136 -2.92 -14.68 3.50
CA HIS A 136 -3.92 -13.62 3.42
C HIS A 136 -4.03 -12.88 4.77
N ARG A 137 -4.23 -11.55 4.74
CA ARG A 137 -4.31 -10.73 5.97
C ARG A 137 -5.50 -11.10 6.86
N ASN A 138 -6.61 -11.51 6.27
CA ASN A 138 -7.74 -12.07 7.00
C ASN A 138 -7.49 -13.55 7.24
N ALA A 139 -7.21 -13.95 8.47
CA ALA A 139 -6.85 -15.33 8.86
C ALA A 139 -7.90 -16.42 8.52
N VAL A 140 -9.03 -16.03 7.94
CA VAL A 140 -10.13 -16.92 7.53
C VAL A 140 -9.85 -17.73 6.25
N THR A 141 -8.73 -17.52 5.56
CA THR A 141 -8.42 -18.27 4.34
C THR A 141 -7.15 -19.09 4.52
N THR A 142 -7.17 -20.33 3.99
CA THR A 142 -5.98 -21.20 3.87
C THR A 142 -5.16 -20.89 2.61
N MET A 143 -5.55 -19.86 1.85
CA MET A 143 -4.90 -19.47 0.61
C MET A 143 -3.49 -18.95 0.86
N THR A 144 -2.51 -19.58 0.23
CA THR A 144 -1.09 -19.29 0.44
C THR A 144 -0.39 -18.90 -0.86
N TYR A 145 -0.93 -19.27 -2.01
CA TYR A 145 -0.32 -19.06 -3.32
C TYR A 145 -1.14 -18.07 -4.13
N TRP A 146 -0.46 -17.07 -4.69
CA TRP A 146 -1.12 -15.96 -5.38
C TRP A 146 -0.39 -15.66 -6.68
N TYR A 147 -1.11 -15.19 -7.68
CA TYR A 147 -0.49 -14.69 -8.89
C TYR A 147 0.16 -13.33 -8.60
N LYS A 148 1.41 -13.15 -9.01
CA LYS A 148 2.12 -11.87 -8.85
C LYS A 148 1.52 -10.79 -9.73
N TYR A 149 1.48 -9.58 -9.23
CA TYR A 149 1.26 -8.40 -10.05
C TYR A 149 2.54 -8.02 -10.78
N THR A 150 2.42 -7.40 -11.95
CA THR A 150 3.57 -6.86 -12.67
C THR A 150 4.00 -5.54 -12.04
N ASP A 151 5.25 -5.14 -12.26
CA ASP A 151 5.77 -3.86 -11.77
C ASP A 151 5.05 -2.69 -12.47
N GLU A 152 4.66 -2.88 -13.75
CA GLU A 152 3.85 -1.93 -14.52
C GLU A 152 2.47 -1.72 -13.91
N GLN A 153 1.81 -2.77 -13.44
CA GLN A 153 0.52 -2.67 -12.74
C GLN A 153 0.67 -1.89 -11.43
N ILE A 154 1.64 -2.26 -10.60
CA ILE A 154 1.89 -1.60 -9.31
C ILE A 154 2.18 -0.11 -9.51
N LYS A 155 3.04 0.22 -10.48
CA LYS A 155 3.36 1.60 -10.84
C LYS A 155 2.13 2.37 -11.32
N ALA A 156 1.37 1.79 -12.26
CA ALA A 156 0.18 2.43 -12.82
C ALA A 156 -0.89 2.71 -11.76
N VAL A 157 -1.16 1.75 -10.85
CA VAL A 157 -2.09 1.92 -9.74
C VAL A 157 -1.63 3.01 -8.78
N LYS A 158 -0.33 3.05 -8.45
CA LYS A 158 0.24 4.09 -7.59
C LYS A 158 0.03 5.48 -8.19
N GLU A 159 0.43 5.68 -9.44
CA GLU A 159 0.28 6.97 -10.13
C GLU A 159 -1.19 7.38 -10.31
N LEU A 160 -2.09 6.41 -10.54
CA LEU A 160 -3.53 6.63 -10.62
C LEU A 160 -4.10 7.08 -9.27
N CYS A 161 -3.77 6.38 -8.18
CA CYS A 161 -4.19 6.75 -6.84
C CYS A 161 -3.69 8.15 -6.46
N GLN A 162 -2.43 8.50 -6.76
CA GLN A 162 -1.89 9.85 -6.56
C GLN A 162 -2.68 10.92 -7.32
N ALA A 163 -3.05 10.65 -8.59
CA ALA A 163 -3.84 11.56 -9.38
C ALA A 163 -5.26 11.75 -8.81
N ILE A 164 -5.87 10.65 -8.33
CA ILE A 164 -7.19 10.70 -7.68
C ILE A 164 -7.13 11.50 -6.37
N CYS A 165 -6.13 11.27 -5.55
CA CYS A 165 -5.94 11.97 -4.28
C CYS A 165 -5.68 13.48 -4.46
N LYS A 166 -5.03 13.89 -5.56
CA LYS A 166 -4.88 15.32 -5.91
C LYS A 166 -6.20 15.97 -6.34
N ALA A 167 -7.12 15.20 -6.89
CA ALA A 167 -8.40 15.71 -7.39
C ALA A 167 -9.54 15.65 -6.36
N TYR A 168 -9.44 14.75 -5.38
CA TYR A 168 -10.47 14.47 -4.37
C TYR A 168 -9.85 14.32 -2.98
N ASP A 169 -10.60 14.70 -1.94
CA ASP A 169 -10.20 14.54 -0.54
C ASP A 169 -10.38 13.08 -0.09
N ILE A 170 -9.50 12.21 -0.58
CA ILE A 170 -9.51 10.78 -0.26
C ILE A 170 -9.01 10.58 1.18
N LYS A 171 -9.85 9.95 2.01
CA LYS A 171 -9.56 9.67 3.42
C LYS A 171 -8.91 8.29 3.63
N GLU A 172 -9.21 7.34 2.76
CA GLU A 172 -8.77 5.96 2.93
C GLU A 172 -8.60 5.25 1.58
N ILE A 173 -7.59 4.38 1.52
CA ILE A 173 -7.36 3.45 0.41
C ILE A 173 -7.41 2.05 1.02
N LEU A 174 -8.34 1.23 0.61
CA LEU A 174 -8.63 -0.08 1.21
C LEU A 174 -8.62 -1.18 0.15
N GLY A 175 -8.30 -2.40 0.59
CA GLY A 175 -8.57 -3.60 -0.19
C GLY A 175 -10.03 -4.03 -0.04
N HIS A 176 -10.57 -4.68 -1.06
CA HIS A 176 -11.91 -5.27 -0.96
C HIS A 176 -12.02 -6.28 0.20
N GLU A 177 -10.94 -7.00 0.47
CA GLU A 177 -10.79 -7.92 1.60
C GLU A 177 -10.98 -7.25 2.96
N GLU A 178 -10.73 -5.95 3.08
CA GLU A 178 -10.84 -5.21 4.34
C GLU A 178 -12.26 -4.70 4.58
N ILE A 179 -12.95 -4.29 3.51
CA ILE A 179 -14.33 -3.81 3.60
C ILE A 179 -15.37 -4.94 3.52
N ALA A 180 -14.94 -6.16 3.18
CA ALA A 180 -15.80 -7.34 3.05
C ALA A 180 -15.09 -8.61 3.54
N PRO A 181 -14.57 -8.62 4.80
CA PRO A 181 -13.83 -9.75 5.35
C PRO A 181 -14.68 -11.03 5.35
N GLY A 182 -14.05 -12.17 5.05
CA GLY A 182 -14.74 -13.47 4.92
C GLY A 182 -15.51 -13.67 3.62
N ARG A 183 -15.84 -12.61 2.87
CA ARG A 183 -16.51 -12.67 1.58
C ARG A 183 -15.55 -12.43 0.40
N LYS A 184 -14.55 -11.60 0.60
CA LYS A 184 -13.59 -11.14 -0.42
C LYS A 184 -12.16 -11.34 0.04
N CYS A 185 -11.29 -11.62 -0.93
CA CYS A 185 -9.86 -11.81 -0.71
C CYS A 185 -8.97 -10.97 -1.63
N ASP A 186 -9.57 -10.08 -2.42
CA ASP A 186 -8.88 -9.16 -3.30
C ASP A 186 -8.50 -7.84 -2.56
N PRO A 187 -7.32 -7.25 -2.82
CA PRO A 187 -6.32 -7.62 -3.82
C PRO A 187 -5.35 -8.73 -3.37
N GLY A 188 -5.43 -9.23 -2.13
CA GLY A 188 -4.59 -10.28 -1.58
C GLY A 188 -3.14 -9.85 -1.31
N PRO A 189 -2.33 -10.72 -0.67
CA PRO A 189 -1.01 -10.37 -0.16
C PRO A 189 0.06 -10.18 -1.25
N ALA A 190 -0.22 -10.55 -2.50
CA ALA A 190 0.68 -10.29 -3.62
C ALA A 190 0.67 -8.82 -4.06
N PHE A 191 -0.37 -8.05 -3.71
CA PHE A 191 -0.44 -6.62 -3.95
C PHE A 191 0.13 -5.84 -2.76
N PRO A 192 1.06 -4.91 -2.95
CA PRO A 192 1.71 -4.16 -1.87
C PRO A 192 0.82 -3.02 -1.33
N LEU A 193 -0.39 -3.35 -0.86
CA LEU A 193 -1.41 -2.36 -0.47
C LEU A 193 -0.94 -1.44 0.66
N ASP A 194 -0.22 -1.97 1.64
CA ASP A 194 0.23 -1.17 2.79
C ASP A 194 1.37 -0.21 2.38
N ALA A 195 2.23 -0.62 1.43
CA ALA A 195 3.23 0.26 0.85
C ALA A 195 2.58 1.36 -0.02
N LEU A 196 1.56 1.00 -0.82
CA LEU A 196 0.78 1.97 -1.60
C LEU A 196 0.15 3.04 -0.70
N ARG A 197 -0.43 2.64 0.42
CA ARG A 197 -1.01 3.56 1.41
C ARG A 197 0.02 4.49 2.00
N ALA A 198 1.13 3.94 2.47
CA ALA A 198 2.23 4.72 3.03
C ALA A 198 2.67 5.80 2.04
N ASP A 199 2.83 5.43 0.77
CA ASP A 199 3.25 6.35 -0.28
C ASP A 199 2.21 7.45 -0.61
N ILE A 200 0.92 7.15 -0.50
CA ILE A 200 -0.14 8.06 -0.96
C ILE A 200 -0.76 8.86 0.19
N VAL A 201 -1.00 8.23 1.32
CA VAL A 201 -1.56 8.92 2.50
C VAL A 201 -0.55 9.90 3.09
N SER A 202 0.75 9.57 3.02
CA SER A 202 1.80 10.55 3.29
C SER A 202 1.73 11.73 2.31
N ASN A 203 1.43 11.47 1.04
CA ASN A 203 1.37 12.51 0.00
C ASN A 203 0.09 13.38 -0.01
N THR A 204 -1.04 12.96 0.56
CA THR A 204 -2.30 13.72 0.45
C THR A 204 -2.66 14.56 1.65
N LYS A 205 -2.17 14.22 2.84
CA LYS A 205 -2.39 15.02 4.04
C LYS A 205 -1.19 15.87 4.44
N LYS A 206 0.00 15.53 3.96
CA LYS A 206 1.26 16.17 4.31
C LYS A 206 2.33 15.99 3.22
N ASP A 207 2.03 16.30 1.96
CA ASP A 207 3.04 16.32 0.87
C ASP A 207 4.25 17.21 1.20
N LEU A 208 4.10 18.08 2.20
CA LEU A 208 5.17 18.91 2.71
C LEU A 208 6.02 18.19 3.79
N ASN A 209 5.47 17.28 4.58
CA ASN A 209 6.10 16.85 5.83
C ASN A 209 6.97 15.61 5.75
N VAL A 210 6.54 14.55 5.04
CA VAL A 210 7.46 13.40 4.83
C VAL A 210 8.65 13.88 4.00
N SER A 211 8.41 14.75 3.01
CA SER A 211 9.46 15.43 2.25
C SER A 211 10.33 16.34 3.14
N GLU A 212 9.82 17.05 4.14
CA GLU A 212 10.63 17.87 5.06
C GLU A 212 11.33 17.01 6.14
N LEU A 213 10.67 16.02 6.72
CA LEU A 213 11.33 15.04 7.61
C LEU A 213 12.47 14.30 6.87
N PHE A 214 12.25 13.94 5.61
CA PHE A 214 13.29 13.35 4.77
C PHE A 214 14.31 14.40 4.32
N LYS A 215 13.91 15.62 3.98
CA LYS A 215 14.83 16.69 3.61
C LYS A 215 15.73 17.08 4.76
N ASP A 216 15.24 17.13 5.99
CA ASP A 216 16.05 17.44 7.16
C ASP A 216 16.97 16.27 7.50
N ALA A 217 16.49 15.01 7.49
CA ALA A 217 17.35 13.84 7.65
C ALA A 217 18.40 13.70 6.53
N VAL A 218 18.09 14.13 5.30
CA VAL A 218 19.01 14.16 4.16
C VAL A 218 20.01 15.33 4.27
N LYS A 219 19.58 16.50 4.73
CA LYS A 219 20.50 17.64 5.00
C LYS A 219 21.53 17.29 6.05
N GLU A 220 21.12 16.58 7.11
CA GLU A 220 22.03 16.10 8.15
C GLU A 220 22.98 15.01 7.65
N SER A 221 22.58 14.20 6.66
CA SER A 221 23.37 13.09 6.13
C SER A 221 24.35 13.47 5.01
N ALA A 222 24.43 14.74 4.59
CA ALA A 222 25.28 15.23 3.49
C ALA A 222 25.10 14.50 2.14
N SER A 223 23.98 13.80 1.93
CA SER A 223 23.70 13.03 0.70
C SER A 223 22.96 13.89 -0.33
N THR A 224 23.44 13.88 -1.57
CA THR A 224 22.89 14.71 -2.67
C THR A 224 21.84 14.03 -3.52
N SER A 225 21.53 12.74 -3.29
CA SER A 225 20.49 12.03 -4.05
C SER A 225 19.83 10.93 -3.22
N LEU A 226 18.51 11.01 -3.10
CA LEU A 226 17.68 9.94 -2.54
C LEU A 226 17.47 8.85 -3.58
N THR A 227 17.81 7.60 -3.23
CA THR A 227 17.52 6.43 -4.04
C THR A 227 16.50 5.57 -3.32
N ILE A 228 15.42 5.22 -3.98
CA ILE A 228 14.42 4.29 -3.43
C ILE A 228 14.96 2.86 -3.54
N GLY A 229 14.83 2.09 -2.47
CA GLY A 229 15.15 0.68 -2.42
C GLY A 229 13.93 -0.16 -2.05
N ARG A 230 13.86 -1.37 -2.58
CA ARG A 230 12.85 -2.39 -2.24
C ARG A 230 13.52 -3.57 -1.56
N VAL A 231 13.06 -3.93 -0.38
CA VAL A 231 13.55 -5.07 0.39
C VAL A 231 13.06 -6.38 -0.24
N LYS A 232 13.97 -7.29 -0.57
CA LYS A 232 13.67 -8.56 -1.28
C LYS A 232 13.15 -9.65 -0.38
N VAL A 233 13.62 -9.67 0.87
CA VAL A 233 13.32 -10.71 1.86
C VAL A 233 13.18 -10.09 3.23
N LYS A 234 12.67 -10.83 4.22
CA LYS A 234 12.66 -10.36 5.61
C LYS A 234 14.07 -9.94 6.02
N LEU A 235 14.29 -8.66 6.32
CA LEU A 235 15.60 -8.05 6.46
C LEU A 235 15.77 -7.37 7.82
N ASN A 236 16.88 -7.69 8.50
CA ASN A 236 17.25 -7.04 9.75
C ASN A 236 17.65 -5.58 9.52
N PHE A 237 17.08 -4.69 10.31
CA PHE A 237 17.41 -3.27 10.38
C PHE A 237 18.24 -3.01 11.65
N ARG A 238 19.41 -2.42 11.49
CA ARG A 238 20.44 -2.40 12.52
C ARG A 238 20.92 -1.00 12.86
N GLN A 239 21.57 -0.86 14.01
CA GLN A 239 22.10 0.42 14.50
C GLN A 239 23.42 0.82 13.81
N SER A 240 24.16 -0.14 13.26
CA SER A 240 25.41 0.10 12.53
C SER A 240 25.63 -0.94 11.43
N PRO A 241 26.52 -0.71 10.45
CA PRO A 241 26.76 -1.59 9.30
C PRO A 241 27.54 -2.87 9.69
N SER A 242 26.91 -3.73 10.47
CA SER A 242 27.48 -5.01 10.90
C SER A 242 26.41 -6.04 11.20
N SER A 243 26.67 -7.30 10.82
CA SER A 243 25.78 -8.42 11.13
C SER A 243 25.62 -8.69 12.62
N ASN A 244 26.56 -8.22 13.44
CA ASN A 244 26.55 -8.35 14.89
C ASN A 244 25.99 -7.12 15.62
N ALA A 245 25.71 -6.04 14.88
CA ALA A 245 25.14 -4.84 15.48
C ALA A 245 23.74 -5.10 16.04
N PRO A 246 23.34 -4.44 17.14
CA PRO A 246 22.00 -4.53 17.68
C PRO A 246 20.94 -4.19 16.62
N LEU A 247 19.78 -4.81 16.75
CA LEU A 247 18.64 -4.47 15.89
C LEU A 247 18.08 -3.10 16.29
N LYS A 248 17.82 -2.27 15.30
CA LYS A 248 17.15 -0.97 15.46
C LYS A 248 15.66 -1.15 15.63
N SER A 249 15.09 -2.12 14.90
CA SER A 249 13.67 -2.45 14.95
C SER A 249 13.43 -3.94 14.74
N SER A 250 12.17 -4.36 14.81
CA SER A 250 11.74 -5.64 14.24
C SER A 250 12.18 -5.72 12.78
N PRO A 251 12.54 -6.90 12.28
CA PRO A 251 12.95 -7.06 10.88
C PRO A 251 11.88 -6.53 9.92
N MET A 252 12.33 -5.78 8.92
CA MET A 252 11.47 -5.29 7.83
C MET A 252 10.93 -6.47 7.02
N ALA A 253 9.68 -6.38 6.59
CA ALA A 253 9.10 -7.38 5.70
C ALA A 253 9.73 -7.32 4.31
N ALA A 254 9.62 -8.41 3.54
CA ALA A 254 9.84 -8.34 2.10
C ALA A 254 8.88 -7.32 1.48
N ASP A 255 9.31 -6.74 0.37
CA ASP A 255 8.58 -5.72 -0.39
C ASP A 255 8.40 -4.37 0.34
N THR A 256 9.05 -4.19 1.50
CA THR A 256 9.13 -2.87 2.15
C THR A 256 9.97 -1.92 1.31
N TYR A 257 9.47 -0.70 1.14
CA TYR A 257 10.23 0.39 0.52
C TYR A 257 11.02 1.14 1.57
N VAL A 258 12.25 1.51 1.21
CA VAL A 258 13.18 2.27 2.04
C VAL A 258 13.84 3.35 1.20
N TYR A 259 14.33 4.41 1.83
CA TYR A 259 15.13 5.42 1.16
C TYR A 259 16.59 5.20 1.51
N ILE A 260 17.42 4.99 0.49
CA ILE A 260 18.86 4.81 0.63
C ILE A 260 19.49 6.19 0.66
N ILE A 261 20.12 6.56 1.77
CA ILE A 261 20.77 7.85 1.99
C ILE A 261 22.30 7.73 1.95
N GLY A 262 22.82 6.51 1.95
CA GLY A 262 24.27 6.26 1.87
C GLY A 262 24.59 4.78 1.85
N SER A 263 25.89 4.49 1.84
CA SER A 263 26.44 3.14 2.01
C SER A 263 27.69 3.21 2.90
N ASP A 264 28.03 2.09 3.51
CA ASP A 264 29.34 1.95 4.16
C ASP A 264 30.48 1.94 3.14
N SER A 265 31.73 1.95 3.61
CA SER A 265 32.91 1.98 2.75
C SER A 265 33.09 0.74 1.88
N THR A 266 32.46 -0.37 2.24
CA THR A 266 32.53 -1.64 1.53
C THR A 266 31.40 -1.79 0.48
N GLY A 267 30.33 -1.00 0.61
CA GLY A 267 29.12 -1.15 -0.21
C GLY A 267 28.23 -2.33 0.19
N GLU A 268 28.59 -3.06 1.25
CA GLU A 268 27.81 -4.21 1.74
C GLU A 268 26.59 -3.81 2.55
N TRP A 269 26.57 -2.56 3.04
CA TRP A 269 25.49 -2.01 3.84
C TRP A 269 25.00 -0.70 3.30
N TYR A 270 23.67 -0.55 3.23
CA TYR A 270 23.03 0.73 2.98
C TYR A 270 22.61 1.38 4.29
N ASN A 271 22.91 2.68 4.42
CA ASN A 271 22.24 3.54 5.37
C ASN A 271 20.89 3.92 4.78
N ILE A 272 19.82 3.63 5.48
CA ILE A 272 18.46 3.76 5.01
C ILE A 272 17.58 4.54 5.98
N LEU A 273 16.62 5.26 5.43
CA LEU A 273 15.49 5.79 6.17
C LEU A 273 14.28 4.85 5.95
N TYR A 274 13.66 4.48 7.05
CA TYR A 274 12.49 3.62 7.06
C TYR A 274 11.37 4.27 7.88
N GLU A 275 10.22 4.44 7.26
CA GLU A 275 9.04 4.99 7.90
C GLU A 275 8.32 3.91 8.69
N MET A 276 8.01 4.19 9.94
CA MET A 276 7.36 3.27 10.86
C MET A 276 6.16 3.91 11.54
N THR A 277 5.11 3.14 11.70
CA THR A 277 3.96 3.52 12.52
C THR A 277 3.87 2.63 13.75
N GLY A 278 3.50 3.22 14.87
CA GLY A 278 3.33 2.47 16.11
C GLY A 278 2.74 3.32 17.22
N TRP A 279 2.44 2.66 18.34
CA TRP A 279 1.92 3.31 19.55
C TRP A 279 3.05 3.67 20.51
N MET A 280 2.98 4.86 21.08
CA MET A 280 3.96 5.40 22.01
C MET A 280 3.27 6.08 23.19
N ASP A 281 3.88 5.99 24.37
CA ASP A 281 3.38 6.72 25.54
C ASP A 281 3.51 8.22 25.34
N LYS A 282 2.49 8.97 25.72
CA LYS A 282 2.42 10.43 25.62
C LYS A 282 3.50 11.13 26.43
N GLU A 283 3.97 10.52 27.49
CA GLU A 283 5.02 11.09 28.36
C GLU A 283 6.37 11.30 27.68
N PHE A 284 6.60 10.63 26.54
CA PHE A 284 7.84 10.76 25.76
C PHE A 284 7.75 11.77 24.63
N VAL A 285 6.65 12.51 24.56
CA VAL A 285 6.27 13.32 23.41
C VAL A 285 6.04 14.75 23.82
N GLU A 286 6.70 15.70 23.17
CA GLU A 286 6.33 17.09 23.16
C GLU A 286 5.59 17.40 21.86
N GLN A 287 4.35 17.86 21.99
CA GLN A 287 3.54 18.26 20.84
C GLN A 287 3.95 19.68 20.41
N ASP A 288 4.27 19.84 19.15
CA ASP A 288 4.50 21.13 18.54
C ASP A 288 3.31 21.50 17.64
N ASN A 289 2.48 22.40 18.13
CA ASN A 289 1.33 22.92 17.39
C ASN A 289 1.69 24.16 16.55
N THR A 290 2.95 24.55 16.51
CA THR A 290 3.42 25.77 15.82
C THR A 290 4.10 25.49 14.49
N ASP A 291 4.50 24.24 14.25
CA ASP A 291 5.10 23.81 13.00
C ASP A 291 4.08 23.02 12.15
N ASP A 292 3.76 23.53 10.96
CA ASP A 292 2.85 22.87 10.01
C ASP A 292 3.44 21.57 9.44
N ASN A 293 4.68 21.22 9.79
CA ASN A 293 5.45 20.13 9.19
C ASN A 293 5.44 18.85 10.01
N TYR A 294 5.25 18.89 11.32
CA TYR A 294 5.14 17.71 12.19
C TYR A 294 4.31 18.04 13.44
N ASP A 295 3.77 17.00 14.07
CA ASP A 295 2.87 17.19 15.22
C ASP A 295 3.63 17.17 16.55
N GLY A 296 4.94 16.85 16.53
CA GLY A 296 5.76 16.85 17.72
C GLY A 296 7.09 16.18 17.56
N GLU A 297 7.88 16.22 18.63
CA GLU A 297 9.19 15.55 18.72
C GLU A 297 9.35 14.75 20.01
N LEU A 298 10.29 13.82 20.01
CA LEU A 298 10.60 13.02 21.18
C LEU A 298 11.49 13.78 22.16
N THR A 299 11.10 13.76 23.41
CA THR A 299 11.83 14.44 24.50
C THR A 299 12.96 13.59 25.11
N THR A 300 12.98 12.30 24.80
CA THR A 300 13.90 11.35 25.41
C THR A 300 14.60 10.45 24.40
N ASN A 301 15.82 10.03 24.72
CA ASN A 301 16.45 8.91 24.06
C ASN A 301 15.88 7.59 24.60
N SER A 302 15.72 6.59 23.75
CA SER A 302 15.20 5.26 24.11
C SER A 302 13.68 5.14 24.16
N ALA A 303 12.95 6.05 23.53
CA ALA A 303 11.52 5.87 23.33
C ALA A 303 11.22 4.62 22.47
N MET A 304 10.10 3.99 22.72
CA MET A 304 9.74 2.70 22.11
C MET A 304 8.41 2.82 21.36
N LEU A 305 8.37 2.22 20.18
CA LEU A 305 7.10 2.00 19.46
C LEU A 305 6.60 0.58 19.68
N TYR A 306 5.28 0.46 19.84
CA TYR A 306 4.57 -0.81 20.02
C TYR A 306 3.56 -1.02 18.89
N ASN A 307 3.24 -2.29 18.61
CA ASN A 307 2.26 -2.66 17.60
C ASN A 307 0.82 -2.32 18.02
N ASP A 308 0.55 -2.25 19.32
CA ASP A 308 -0.75 -1.95 19.89
C ASP A 308 -0.63 -1.21 21.23
N GLN A 309 -1.74 -0.72 21.73
CA GLN A 309 -1.83 0.03 22.99
C GLN A 309 -1.54 -0.83 24.24
N LYS A 310 -1.70 -2.15 24.13
CA LYS A 310 -1.40 -3.11 25.21
C LYS A 310 0.09 -3.40 25.31
N LYS A 311 0.92 -2.77 24.45
CA LYS A 311 2.37 -2.97 24.38
C LYS A 311 2.76 -4.43 24.15
N SER A 312 1.90 -5.19 23.42
CA SER A 312 2.04 -6.64 23.22
C SER A 312 3.33 -7.01 22.49
N ARG A 313 3.81 -6.15 21.60
CA ARG A 313 5.08 -6.34 20.89
C ARG A 313 5.76 -5.02 20.59
N ARG A 314 7.03 -4.92 20.96
CA ARG A 314 7.88 -3.79 20.58
C ARG A 314 8.20 -3.83 19.08
N LEU A 315 8.01 -2.71 18.39
CA LEU A 315 8.36 -2.52 16.98
C LEU A 315 9.73 -1.88 16.83
N VAL A 316 10.01 -0.83 17.60
CA VAL A 316 11.26 -0.08 17.59
C VAL A 316 11.74 0.11 19.02
N SER A 317 13.05 0.02 19.22
CA SER A 317 13.76 0.45 20.42
C SER A 317 14.69 1.60 20.07
N ASP A 318 14.97 2.45 21.04
CA ASP A 318 15.99 3.50 20.96
C ASP A 318 15.71 4.57 19.89
N LEU A 319 14.48 5.02 19.79
CA LEU A 319 14.20 6.29 19.13
C LEU A 319 14.86 7.40 19.93
N LYS A 320 15.54 8.30 19.23
CA LYS A 320 16.32 9.38 19.85
C LYS A 320 15.45 10.58 20.17
N ALA A 321 15.84 11.34 21.20
CA ALA A 321 15.32 12.69 21.40
C ALA A 321 15.49 13.53 20.12
N GLY A 322 14.56 14.40 19.84
CA GLY A 322 14.50 15.18 18.59
C GLY A 322 13.97 14.40 17.38
N THR A 323 13.61 13.11 17.51
CA THR A 323 12.93 12.41 16.42
C THR A 323 11.54 13.02 16.21
N LYS A 324 11.36 13.61 15.06
CA LYS A 324 10.09 14.24 14.64
C LYS A 324 9.08 13.18 14.20
N PHE A 325 7.80 13.42 14.46
CA PHE A 325 6.74 12.48 14.12
C PHE A 325 5.42 13.17 13.82
N ASN A 326 4.52 12.41 13.19
CA ASN A 326 3.13 12.79 13.00
C ASN A 326 2.23 11.94 13.89
N ILE A 327 1.21 12.55 14.47
CA ILE A 327 0.18 11.87 15.25
C ILE A 327 -0.92 11.40 14.29
N LEU A 328 -1.11 10.08 14.22
CA LEU A 328 -2.14 9.46 13.38
C LEU A 328 -3.43 9.18 14.13
N ASP A 329 -3.32 8.93 15.45
CA ASP A 329 -4.44 8.60 16.32
C ASP A 329 -4.03 8.84 17.78
N GLN A 330 -5.03 9.03 18.66
CA GLN A 330 -4.82 9.26 20.08
C GLN A 330 -5.82 8.46 20.89
N GLN A 331 -5.32 7.68 21.85
CA GLN A 331 -6.16 6.95 22.78
C GLN A 331 -5.52 6.96 24.17
N GLU A 332 -6.34 7.22 25.20
CA GLU A 332 -5.90 7.28 26.61
C GLU A 332 -4.53 7.96 26.80
N ASN A 333 -3.53 7.21 27.22
CA ASN A 333 -2.17 7.68 27.48
C ASN A 333 -1.19 7.41 26.34
N MET A 334 -1.67 7.04 25.14
CA MET A 334 -0.82 6.73 24.00
C MET A 334 -1.18 7.53 22.76
N PHE A 335 -0.16 7.87 21.98
CA PHE A 335 -0.29 8.31 20.60
C PHE A 335 0.06 7.18 19.63
N ARG A 336 -0.71 7.05 18.56
CA ARG A 336 -0.25 6.33 17.37
C ARG A 336 0.49 7.32 16.50
N ILE A 337 1.78 7.10 16.35
CA ILE A 337 2.64 8.02 15.60
C ILE A 337 3.21 7.37 14.35
N GLN A 338 3.60 8.20 13.41
CA GLN A 338 4.39 7.89 12.24
C GLN A 338 5.72 8.63 12.36
N ALA A 339 6.82 7.90 12.34
CA ALA A 339 8.16 8.45 12.45
C ALA A 339 9.11 7.86 11.41
N VAL A 340 10.10 8.62 10.99
CA VAL A 340 11.19 8.15 10.14
C VAL A 340 12.36 7.73 11.01
N VAL A 341 12.84 6.52 10.77
CA VAL A 341 13.95 5.92 11.54
C VAL A 341 15.12 5.66 10.62
N GLU A 342 16.27 6.17 10.97
CA GLU A 342 17.54 5.93 10.28
C GLU A 342 18.24 4.69 10.84
N GLY A 343 18.87 3.92 9.96
CA GLY A 343 19.67 2.76 10.33
C GLY A 343 20.26 2.02 9.14
N TRP A 344 20.81 0.85 9.39
CA TRP A 344 21.59 0.10 8.42
C TRP A 344 20.94 -1.24 8.04
N ALA A 345 21.00 -1.57 6.76
CA ALA A 345 20.53 -2.83 6.24
C ALA A 345 21.45 -3.36 5.14
N SER A 346 21.60 -4.69 5.03
CA SER A 346 22.49 -5.29 4.04
C SER A 346 22.02 -4.99 2.61
N SER A 347 22.93 -4.41 1.82
CA SER A 347 22.70 -4.01 0.43
C SER A 347 22.33 -5.19 -0.48
N LYS A 348 22.81 -6.40 -0.16
CA LYS A 348 22.52 -7.65 -0.86
C LYS A 348 21.00 -7.93 -0.99
N TYR A 349 20.22 -7.46 -0.03
CA TYR A 349 18.78 -7.75 0.06
C TYR A 349 17.90 -6.56 -0.30
N ILE A 350 18.47 -5.50 -0.86
CA ILE A 350 17.74 -4.31 -1.31
C ILE A 350 18.01 -4.10 -2.80
N THR A 351 16.94 -4.00 -3.59
CA THR A 351 17.03 -3.60 -5.01
C THR A 351 16.80 -2.10 -5.10
N LYS A 352 17.71 -1.36 -5.73
CA LYS A 352 17.50 0.05 -6.11
C LYS A 352 16.45 0.12 -7.21
N ILE A 353 15.53 1.09 -7.11
CA ILE A 353 14.45 1.31 -8.05
C ILE A 353 14.66 2.66 -8.74
#